data_60f1c3113059ca30b278be8faa705bc8
#
_entry.id   60f1c3113059ca30b278be8faa705bc8
#
_cell.length_a   1.000
_cell.length_b   1.000
_cell.length_c   1.000
_cell.angle_alpha   90.00
_cell.angle_beta   90.00
_cell.angle_gamma   90.00
#
_symmetry.space_group_name_H-M   'P 1'
#
loop_
_entity.id
_entity.type
_entity.pdbx_description
1 polymer ?
#
loop_
_entity_poly.entity_id
_entity_poly.type
_entity_poly.pdbx_seq_one_letter_code
_entity_poly.pdbx_strand_id
1 'polypeptide(L)'
;MQRWFETRLDPFPDAPPTQPPGSLYAFCRHYTRGAERWLLLLTVTTGLIALAEVSLYAYVGALVDRMNAVGPGAFMAQEGPRLAWMAALVLVVLPALVLLNSLVQHQTLLGNFPMRIRWNVHRYLLRQSMGYFQDEFAGRIATKLMQTSLAVRETVVKLLDIGNYVLVYFGGTLIVAASADWRLMLPFVGWLLCYALLMRWFVPHMGKVSQQQADARSDMTGRIVDSYTNIATVKLFSHSQREQAYAREAMGGFLQSVYQQMRLATNVYSLRYALNMLLLFAVAALGLWLWLHGHVSVGAVAVASALALRLLGMSHWIMWELSALFENIGTVHDGIS
;
A
#
# COMPACT_ATOMS: atom_id res chain seq x y z
N MET A 1 -4.72 -16.28 22.79
CA MET A 1 -3.82 -15.18 22.38
C MET A 1 -4.55 -14.11 21.55
N GLN A 2 -5.29 -14.46 20.47
CA GLN A 2 -6.02 -13.52 19.64
C GLN A 2 -7.01 -12.63 20.41
N ARG A 3 -7.92 -13.23 21.21
CA ARG A 3 -8.88 -12.50 22.06
C ARG A 3 -8.24 -11.47 22.99
N TRP A 4 -7.01 -11.72 23.43
CA TRP A 4 -6.27 -10.77 24.26
C TRP A 4 -5.92 -9.49 23.47
N PHE A 5 -5.53 -9.61 22.19
CA PHE A 5 -5.26 -8.46 21.33
C PHE A 5 -6.53 -7.71 20.96
N GLU A 6 -7.67 -8.39 20.73
CA GLU A 6 -8.97 -7.80 20.42
C GLU A 6 -9.45 -6.81 21.49
N THR A 7 -9.13 -7.05 22.76
CA THR A 7 -9.55 -6.21 23.89
C THR A 7 -8.59 -5.08 24.24
N ARG A 8 -7.48 -4.93 23.53
CA ARG A 8 -6.41 -3.97 23.89
C ARG A 8 -6.60 -2.55 23.42
N LEU A 9 -7.38 -2.35 22.40
CA LEU A 9 -7.81 -1.03 21.96
C LEU A 9 -9.31 -0.90 22.18
N ASP A 10 -9.70 -0.07 23.15
CA ASP A 10 -11.10 0.19 23.43
C ASP A 10 -11.76 0.93 22.25
N PRO A 11 -12.78 0.34 21.59
CA PRO A 11 -13.48 0.96 20.47
C PRO A 11 -14.49 2.02 20.89
N PHE A 12 -14.91 2.08 22.18
CA PHE A 12 -15.98 2.92 22.69
C PHE A 12 -15.55 3.77 23.90
N PRO A 13 -14.53 4.63 23.77
CA PRO A 13 -14.01 5.41 24.90
C PRO A 13 -15.07 6.39 25.45
N ASP A 14 -15.09 6.56 26.77
CA ASP A 14 -15.99 7.49 27.46
C ASP A 14 -15.59 8.97 27.35
N ALA A 15 -14.32 9.25 27.00
CA ALA A 15 -13.83 10.61 26.88
C ALA A 15 -14.72 11.47 25.97
N PRO A 16 -15.03 12.73 26.34
CA PRO A 16 -15.90 13.59 25.54
C PRO A 16 -15.29 13.87 24.18
N PRO A 17 -16.10 13.81 23.08
CA PRO A 17 -15.60 14.12 21.75
C PRO A 17 -15.23 15.60 21.68
N THR A 18 -14.08 15.87 21.07
CA THR A 18 -13.58 17.22 20.76
C THR A 18 -13.74 17.52 19.28
N GLN A 19 -13.83 18.80 18.94
CA GLN A 19 -13.95 19.20 17.54
C GLN A 19 -12.74 18.74 16.74
N PRO A 20 -12.95 18.02 15.61
CA PRO A 20 -11.87 17.60 14.73
C PRO A 20 -11.20 18.81 14.06
N PRO A 21 -9.87 18.82 13.91
CA PRO A 21 -9.19 19.90 13.20
C PRO A 21 -9.39 19.80 11.68
N GLY A 22 -9.33 20.96 10.99
CA GLY A 22 -9.59 21.03 9.54
C GLY A 22 -8.43 20.63 8.62
N SER A 23 -7.21 20.36 9.13
CA SER A 23 -6.10 19.92 8.27
C SER A 23 -5.97 18.39 8.27
N LEU A 24 -5.64 17.80 7.11
CA LEU A 24 -5.52 16.35 6.92
C LEU A 24 -4.63 15.69 7.99
N TYR A 25 -3.42 16.24 8.19
CA TYR A 25 -2.49 15.68 9.17
C TYR A 25 -3.04 15.76 10.60
N ALA A 26 -3.55 16.93 11.00
CA ALA A 26 -4.08 17.11 12.35
C ALA A 26 -5.35 16.29 12.57
N PHE A 27 -6.19 16.11 11.55
CA PHE A 27 -7.37 15.26 11.57
C PHE A 27 -7.00 13.78 11.79
N CYS A 28 -6.09 13.23 11.00
CA CYS A 28 -5.59 11.87 11.20
C CYS A 28 -4.94 11.72 12.59
N ARG A 29 -4.11 12.69 13.00
CA ARG A 29 -3.45 12.70 14.32
C ARG A 29 -4.46 12.78 15.48
N HIS A 30 -5.54 13.52 15.31
CA HIS A 30 -6.62 13.59 16.30
C HIS A 30 -7.23 12.22 16.57
N TYR A 31 -7.53 11.46 15.53
CA TYR A 31 -8.16 10.15 15.65
C TYR A 31 -7.19 9.02 16.02
N THR A 32 -5.86 9.20 15.90
CA THR A 32 -4.88 8.22 16.38
C THR A 32 -4.73 8.21 17.91
N ARG A 33 -5.27 9.22 18.60
CA ARG A 33 -5.18 9.29 20.06
C ARG A 33 -5.78 8.05 20.72
N GLY A 34 -4.96 7.44 21.58
CA GLY A 34 -5.30 6.18 22.27
C GLY A 34 -4.95 4.90 21.52
N ALA A 35 -4.63 4.98 20.21
CA ALA A 35 -4.10 3.87 19.43
C ALA A 35 -2.58 3.95 19.21
N GLU A 36 -1.93 5.01 19.68
CA GLU A 36 -0.53 5.39 19.36
C GLU A 36 0.47 4.28 19.66
N ARG A 37 0.37 3.63 20.82
CA ARG A 37 1.28 2.53 21.20
C ARG A 37 1.18 1.34 20.26
N TRP A 38 -0.01 1.04 19.76
CA TRP A 38 -0.25 -0.08 18.84
C TRP A 38 0.21 0.26 17.43
N LEU A 39 0.00 1.50 17.00
CA LEU A 39 0.54 2.03 15.74
C LEU A 39 2.08 2.07 15.77
N LEU A 40 2.67 2.48 16.90
CA LEU A 40 4.12 2.45 17.09
C LEU A 40 4.66 1.00 17.06
N LEU A 41 3.98 0.07 17.75
CA LEU A 41 4.37 -1.35 17.75
C LEU A 41 4.29 -1.93 16.33
N LEU A 42 3.23 -1.61 15.57
CA LEU A 42 3.11 -1.98 14.16
C LEU A 42 4.31 -1.48 13.36
N THR A 43 4.62 -0.18 13.46
CA THR A 43 5.74 0.44 12.74
C THR A 43 7.07 -0.21 13.09
N VAL A 44 7.34 -0.45 14.38
CA VAL A 44 8.58 -1.07 14.83
C VAL A 44 8.70 -2.51 14.33
N THR A 45 7.64 -3.32 14.48
CA THR A 45 7.67 -4.72 14.02
C THR A 45 7.83 -4.82 12.50
N THR A 46 7.15 -3.97 11.73
CA THR A 46 7.30 -3.90 10.27
C THR A 46 8.71 -3.48 9.86
N GLY A 47 9.29 -2.47 10.52
CA GLY A 47 10.67 -2.05 10.27
C GLY A 47 11.68 -3.14 10.59
N LEU A 48 11.49 -3.88 11.69
CA LEU A 48 12.35 -5.02 12.06
C LEU A 48 12.24 -6.17 11.05
N ILE A 49 11.04 -6.46 10.54
CA ILE A 49 10.84 -7.47 9.49
C ILE A 49 11.59 -7.06 8.23
N ALA A 50 11.42 -5.81 7.77
CA ALA A 50 12.10 -5.29 6.58
C ALA A 50 13.63 -5.34 6.73
N LEU A 51 14.16 -4.92 7.89
CA LEU A 51 15.58 -4.96 8.18
C LEU A 51 16.12 -6.39 8.21
N ALA A 52 15.40 -7.32 8.84
CA ALA A 52 15.78 -8.73 8.87
C ALA A 52 15.78 -9.33 7.47
N GLU A 53 14.77 -9.07 6.64
CA GLU A 53 14.73 -9.54 5.25
C GLU A 53 15.93 -9.05 4.42
N VAL A 54 16.28 -7.76 4.52
CA VAL A 54 17.46 -7.22 3.81
C VAL A 54 18.76 -7.85 4.33
N SER A 55 18.88 -8.06 5.65
CA SER A 55 20.07 -8.68 6.24
C SER A 55 20.27 -10.12 5.81
N LEU A 56 19.17 -10.85 5.47
CA LEU A 56 19.27 -12.19 4.89
C LEU A 56 19.97 -12.17 3.53
N TYR A 57 19.69 -11.20 2.66
CA TYR A 57 20.39 -11.07 1.38
C TYR A 57 21.88 -10.79 1.57
N ALA A 58 22.23 -9.86 2.47
CA ALA A 58 23.63 -9.57 2.80
C ALA A 58 24.35 -10.82 3.33
N TYR A 59 23.68 -11.60 4.19
CA TYR A 59 24.23 -12.84 4.71
C TYR A 59 24.44 -13.89 3.61
N VAL A 60 23.48 -14.08 2.70
CA VAL A 60 23.61 -15.03 1.58
C VAL A 60 24.83 -14.67 0.72
N GLY A 61 25.06 -13.38 0.46
CA GLY A 61 26.27 -12.93 -0.26
C GLY A 61 27.57 -13.28 0.47
N ALA A 62 27.63 -12.97 1.77
CA ALA A 62 28.77 -13.33 2.59
C ALA A 62 29.00 -14.86 2.65
N LEU A 63 27.90 -15.64 2.66
CA LEU A 63 27.97 -17.10 2.61
C LEU A 63 28.60 -17.61 1.30
N VAL A 64 28.15 -17.06 0.15
CA VAL A 64 28.71 -17.41 -1.17
C VAL A 64 30.22 -17.12 -1.22
N ASP A 65 30.63 -15.95 -0.73
CA ASP A 65 32.04 -15.58 -0.72
C ASP A 65 32.89 -16.51 0.17
N ARG A 66 32.37 -16.91 1.33
CA ARG A 66 33.03 -17.84 2.22
C ARG A 66 33.07 -19.28 1.71
N MET A 67 32.02 -19.73 1.03
CA MET A 67 32.05 -21.03 0.36
C MET A 67 33.17 -21.13 -0.67
N ASN A 68 33.41 -20.03 -1.39
CA ASN A 68 34.52 -19.96 -2.36
C ASN A 68 35.89 -19.90 -1.69
N ALA A 69 35.99 -19.31 -0.49
CA ALA A 69 37.30 -19.11 0.18
C ALA A 69 37.75 -20.32 1.02
N VAL A 70 36.80 -21.00 1.72
CA VAL A 70 37.13 -22.00 2.76
C VAL A 70 37.14 -23.45 2.24
N GLY A 71 36.32 -23.74 1.22
CA GLY A 71 36.12 -25.10 0.72
C GLY A 71 35.27 -25.99 1.68
N PRO A 72 34.76 -27.16 1.18
CA PRO A 72 33.76 -27.94 1.90
C PRO A 72 34.21 -28.55 3.23
N GLY A 73 35.49 -28.93 3.36
CA GLY A 73 35.95 -29.72 4.51
C GLY A 73 36.00 -28.94 5.84
N ALA A 74 36.33 -27.65 5.81
CA ALA A 74 36.48 -26.81 7.00
C ALA A 74 35.23 -25.89 7.22
N PHE A 75 34.35 -25.80 6.26
CA PHE A 75 33.24 -24.83 6.22
C PHE A 75 32.31 -24.92 7.43
N MET A 76 31.85 -26.14 7.77
CA MET A 76 30.93 -26.34 8.89
C MET A 76 31.56 -26.01 10.26
N ALA A 77 32.88 -26.26 10.41
CA ALA A 77 33.55 -25.94 11.65
C ALA A 77 33.70 -24.41 11.84
N GLN A 78 33.89 -23.66 10.76
CA GLN A 78 34.10 -22.21 10.82
C GLN A 78 32.76 -21.41 10.80
N GLU A 79 31.81 -21.81 9.99
CA GLU A 79 30.57 -21.07 9.77
C GLU A 79 29.35 -21.67 10.51
N GLY A 80 29.47 -22.84 11.14
CA GLY A 80 28.39 -23.53 11.86
C GLY A 80 27.62 -22.64 12.84
N PRO A 81 28.26 -21.87 13.72
CA PRO A 81 27.57 -20.96 14.65
C PRO A 81 26.77 -19.85 13.93
N ARG A 82 27.29 -19.32 12.81
CA ARG A 82 26.61 -18.31 12.02
C ARG A 82 25.41 -18.89 11.29
N LEU A 83 25.55 -20.10 10.73
CA LEU A 83 24.44 -20.83 10.12
C LEU A 83 23.32 -21.13 11.13
N ALA A 84 23.70 -21.54 12.35
CA ALA A 84 22.74 -21.78 13.42
C ALA A 84 21.98 -20.49 13.82
N TRP A 85 22.70 -19.35 13.91
CA TRP A 85 22.06 -18.06 14.16
C TRP A 85 21.11 -17.65 13.04
N MET A 86 21.49 -17.83 11.77
CA MET A 86 20.64 -17.54 10.65
C MET A 86 19.43 -18.45 10.59
N ALA A 87 19.61 -19.74 10.89
CA ALA A 87 18.49 -20.67 11.01
C ALA A 87 17.51 -20.22 12.11
N ALA A 88 18.02 -19.80 13.27
CA ALA A 88 17.19 -19.26 14.35
C ALA A 88 16.46 -17.96 13.90
N LEU A 89 17.12 -17.07 13.21
CA LEU A 89 16.50 -15.84 12.67
C LEU A 89 15.36 -16.18 11.71
N VAL A 90 15.59 -17.09 10.76
CA VAL A 90 14.59 -17.43 9.71
C VAL A 90 13.46 -18.28 10.26
N LEU A 91 13.74 -19.26 11.11
CA LEU A 91 12.76 -20.25 11.57
C LEU A 91 12.00 -19.83 12.84
N VAL A 92 12.57 -18.93 13.63
CA VAL A 92 11.97 -18.54 14.91
C VAL A 92 11.69 -17.03 14.97
N VAL A 93 12.71 -16.20 14.78
CA VAL A 93 12.58 -14.74 15.01
C VAL A 93 11.65 -14.09 13.99
N LEU A 94 11.87 -14.33 12.68
CA LEU A 94 11.02 -13.77 11.63
C LEU A 94 9.57 -14.23 11.72
N PRO A 95 9.24 -15.53 11.85
CA PRO A 95 7.85 -15.96 12.03
C PRO A 95 7.20 -15.38 13.29
N ALA A 96 7.96 -15.23 14.40
CA ALA A 96 7.45 -14.63 15.62
C ALA A 96 7.15 -13.13 15.45
N LEU A 97 8.02 -12.39 14.75
CA LEU A 97 7.79 -10.97 14.41
C LEU A 97 6.59 -10.80 13.48
N VAL A 98 6.47 -11.64 12.45
CA VAL A 98 5.32 -11.61 11.52
C VAL A 98 4.03 -11.95 12.24
N LEU A 99 4.05 -12.94 13.15
CA LEU A 99 2.89 -13.27 13.97
C LEU A 99 2.49 -12.09 14.87
N LEU A 100 3.45 -11.46 15.55
CA LEU A 100 3.20 -10.29 16.39
C LEU A 100 2.64 -9.12 15.57
N ASN A 101 3.25 -8.81 14.44
CA ASN A 101 2.78 -7.77 13.51
C ASN A 101 1.34 -8.05 13.05
N SER A 102 1.04 -9.28 12.63
CA SER A 102 -0.28 -9.73 12.21
C SER A 102 -1.32 -9.63 13.34
N LEU A 103 -0.97 -10.00 14.58
CA LEU A 103 -1.86 -9.86 15.72
C LEU A 103 -2.18 -8.40 16.04
N VAL A 104 -1.20 -7.51 15.97
CA VAL A 104 -1.41 -6.07 16.17
C VAL A 104 -2.29 -5.50 15.05
N GLN A 105 -1.96 -5.81 13.81
CA GLN A 105 -2.66 -5.27 12.65
C GLN A 105 -4.10 -5.78 12.58
N HIS A 106 -4.32 -7.09 12.58
CA HIS A 106 -5.63 -7.68 12.34
C HIS A 106 -6.53 -7.70 13.58
N GLN A 107 -5.99 -8.06 14.74
CA GLN A 107 -6.82 -8.21 15.93
C GLN A 107 -7.00 -6.90 16.70
N THR A 108 -5.95 -6.06 16.78
CA THR A 108 -6.04 -4.82 17.58
C THR A 108 -6.52 -3.62 16.74
N LEU A 109 -5.96 -3.42 15.53
CA LEU A 109 -6.19 -2.20 14.76
C LEU A 109 -7.32 -2.32 13.75
N LEU A 110 -7.41 -3.41 12.99
CA LEU A 110 -8.28 -3.49 11.81
C LEU A 110 -9.78 -3.27 12.13
N GLY A 111 -10.25 -3.83 13.25
CA GLY A 111 -11.64 -3.67 13.72
C GLY A 111 -11.83 -2.49 14.67
N ASN A 112 -11.02 -2.43 15.72
CA ASN A 112 -11.24 -1.49 16.82
C ASN A 112 -10.92 -0.03 16.45
N PHE A 113 -9.88 0.20 15.65
CA PHE A 113 -9.47 1.57 15.30
C PHE A 113 -10.54 2.32 14.49
N PRO A 114 -11.10 1.80 13.39
CA PRO A 114 -12.18 2.49 12.69
C PRO A 114 -13.48 2.55 13.52
N MET A 115 -13.75 1.56 14.37
CA MET A 115 -14.92 1.60 15.26
C MET A 115 -14.78 2.73 16.29
N ARG A 116 -13.59 2.92 16.85
CA ARG A 116 -13.28 4.03 17.74
C ARG A 116 -13.47 5.40 17.07
N ILE A 117 -13.06 5.51 15.80
CA ILE A 117 -13.29 6.73 15.02
C ILE A 117 -14.79 6.98 14.83
N ARG A 118 -15.53 5.95 14.38
CA ARG A 118 -16.99 6.02 14.21
C ARG A 118 -17.71 6.45 15.49
N TRP A 119 -17.32 5.88 16.61
CA TRP A 119 -17.90 6.22 17.92
C TRP A 119 -17.65 7.69 18.28
N ASN A 120 -16.43 8.17 18.15
CA ASN A 120 -16.09 9.56 18.45
C ASN A 120 -16.81 10.55 17.51
N VAL A 121 -16.83 10.27 16.20
CA VAL A 121 -17.53 11.11 15.22
C VAL A 121 -19.04 11.09 15.46
N HIS A 122 -19.64 9.91 15.72
CA HIS A 122 -21.07 9.80 16.03
C HIS A 122 -21.45 10.65 17.25
N ARG A 123 -20.68 10.54 18.34
CA ARG A 123 -20.90 11.35 19.56
C ARG A 123 -20.72 12.85 19.32
N TYR A 124 -19.78 13.23 18.45
CA TYR A 124 -19.61 14.62 18.04
C TYR A 124 -20.80 15.12 17.22
N LEU A 125 -21.27 14.36 16.25
CA LEU A 125 -22.43 14.69 15.43
C LEU A 125 -23.70 14.87 16.27
N LEU A 126 -23.96 14.00 17.24
CA LEU A 126 -25.12 14.14 18.15
C LEU A 126 -25.15 15.45 18.95
N ARG A 127 -24.06 16.20 18.99
CA ARG A 127 -23.98 17.52 19.64
C ARG A 127 -24.18 18.69 18.68
N GLN A 128 -24.39 18.41 17.38
CA GLN A 128 -24.62 19.46 16.39
C GLN A 128 -26.04 20.03 16.55
N SER A 129 -26.26 21.23 15.98
CA SER A 129 -27.56 21.92 16.02
C SER A 129 -28.61 21.19 15.19
N MET A 130 -29.88 21.41 15.49
CA MET A 130 -31.02 20.91 14.67
C MET A 130 -30.92 21.43 13.23
N GLY A 131 -30.46 22.68 13.00
CA GLY A 131 -30.25 23.21 11.66
C GLY A 131 -29.32 22.38 10.80
N TYR A 132 -28.21 21.87 11.38
CA TYR A 132 -27.31 20.98 10.68
C TYR A 132 -28.02 19.72 10.13
N PHE A 133 -28.91 19.11 10.92
CA PHE A 133 -29.65 17.91 10.50
C PHE A 133 -30.81 18.20 9.55
N GLN A 134 -31.31 19.43 9.52
CA GLN A 134 -32.34 19.85 8.56
C GLN A 134 -31.78 20.13 7.17
N ASP A 135 -30.52 20.62 7.10
CA ASP A 135 -29.87 20.97 5.85
C ASP A 135 -29.18 19.76 5.19
N GLU A 136 -28.93 18.66 5.94
CA GLU A 136 -28.19 17.51 5.47
C GLU A 136 -29.05 16.23 5.46
N PHE A 137 -28.91 15.42 4.40
CA PHE A 137 -29.56 14.11 4.33
C PHE A 137 -28.93 13.12 5.33
N ALA A 138 -29.75 12.51 6.19
CA ALA A 138 -29.29 11.54 7.19
C ALA A 138 -28.49 10.38 6.58
N GLY A 139 -28.87 9.88 5.40
CA GLY A 139 -28.14 8.86 4.66
C GLY A 139 -26.74 9.32 4.22
N ARG A 140 -26.57 10.59 3.80
CA ARG A 140 -25.30 11.18 3.44
C ARG A 140 -24.38 11.28 4.65
N ILE A 141 -24.87 11.77 5.78
CA ILE A 141 -24.13 11.84 7.04
C ILE A 141 -23.65 10.45 7.46
N ALA A 142 -24.53 9.46 7.44
CA ALA A 142 -24.20 8.09 7.83
C ALA A 142 -23.12 7.48 6.89
N THR A 143 -23.28 7.64 5.59
CA THR A 143 -22.31 7.16 4.59
C THR A 143 -20.95 7.82 4.77
N LYS A 144 -20.94 9.15 4.94
CA LYS A 144 -19.71 9.94 5.17
C LYS A 144 -19.01 9.49 6.45
N LEU A 145 -19.72 9.31 7.55
CA LEU A 145 -19.20 8.76 8.80
C LEU A 145 -18.50 7.41 8.59
N MET A 146 -19.16 6.48 7.89
CA MET A 146 -18.63 5.14 7.67
C MET A 146 -17.39 5.14 6.78
N GLN A 147 -17.41 5.86 5.68
CA GLN A 147 -16.33 5.92 4.71
C GLN A 147 -15.10 6.66 5.27
N THR A 148 -15.28 7.83 5.89
CA THR A 148 -14.20 8.62 6.47
C THR A 148 -13.47 7.85 7.56
N SER A 149 -14.19 7.12 8.40
CA SER A 149 -13.58 6.31 9.47
C SER A 149 -12.68 5.21 8.92
N LEU A 150 -13.08 4.57 7.83
CA LEU A 150 -12.27 3.57 7.14
C LEU A 150 -11.06 4.23 6.45
N ALA A 151 -11.30 5.34 5.77
CA ALA A 151 -10.25 6.06 5.05
C ALA A 151 -9.14 6.59 5.98
N VAL A 152 -9.49 7.10 7.17
CA VAL A 152 -8.50 7.50 8.20
C VAL A 152 -7.69 6.29 8.65
N ARG A 153 -8.33 5.15 8.95
CA ARG A 153 -7.61 3.93 9.31
C ARG A 153 -6.64 3.52 8.21
N GLU A 154 -7.13 3.39 6.96
CA GLU A 154 -6.31 2.98 5.82
C GLU A 154 -5.14 3.93 5.61
N THR A 155 -5.37 5.25 5.63
CA THR A 155 -4.33 6.25 5.45
C THR A 155 -3.25 6.11 6.52
N VAL A 156 -3.63 6.04 7.80
CA VAL A 156 -2.67 5.96 8.92
C VAL A 156 -1.91 4.63 8.91
N VAL A 157 -2.63 3.50 8.79
CA VAL A 157 -2.01 2.17 8.82
C VAL A 157 -1.10 1.98 7.60
N LYS A 158 -1.52 2.36 6.39
CA LYS A 158 -0.68 2.24 5.18
C LYS A 158 0.58 3.07 5.24
N LEU A 159 0.51 4.29 5.79
CA LEU A 159 1.72 5.12 5.97
C LEU A 159 2.68 4.52 6.98
N LEU A 160 2.19 4.01 8.11
CA LEU A 160 3.02 3.51 9.20
C LEU A 160 3.51 2.07 8.96
N ASP A 161 2.78 1.27 8.23
CA ASP A 161 3.14 -0.11 7.90
C ASP A 161 3.86 -0.17 6.55
N ILE A 162 3.15 0.03 5.45
CA ILE A 162 3.68 -0.12 4.10
C ILE A 162 4.74 0.93 3.78
N GLY A 163 4.47 2.21 4.11
CA GLY A 163 5.41 3.30 3.89
C GLY A 163 6.72 3.08 4.65
N ASN A 164 6.63 2.66 5.92
CA ASN A 164 7.78 2.33 6.73
C ASN A 164 8.55 1.11 6.19
N TYR A 165 7.82 0.03 5.82
CA TYR A 165 8.45 -1.16 5.21
C TYR A 165 9.25 -0.80 3.97
N VAL A 166 8.66 -0.03 3.04
CA VAL A 166 9.34 0.39 1.80
C VAL A 166 10.57 1.24 2.10
N LEU A 167 10.46 2.20 3.03
CA LEU A 167 11.59 3.07 3.40
C LEU A 167 12.74 2.28 4.01
N VAL A 168 12.45 1.40 4.97
CA VAL A 168 13.49 0.60 5.65
C VAL A 168 14.09 -0.42 4.69
N TYR A 169 13.27 -1.11 3.89
CA TYR A 169 13.73 -2.09 2.93
C TYR A 169 14.61 -1.47 1.85
N PHE A 170 14.15 -0.35 1.27
CA PHE A 170 14.90 0.35 0.22
C PHE A 170 16.19 0.98 0.77
N GLY A 171 16.11 1.64 1.93
CA GLY A 171 17.29 2.16 2.62
C GLY A 171 18.32 1.07 2.94
N GLY A 172 17.86 -0.07 3.45
CA GLY A 172 18.69 -1.25 3.68
C GLY A 172 19.31 -1.79 2.40
N THR A 173 18.55 -1.85 1.30
CA THR A 173 19.06 -2.24 -0.04
C THR A 173 20.20 -1.33 -0.49
N LEU A 174 20.03 0.00 -0.34
CA LEU A 174 21.08 0.96 -0.70
C LEU A 174 22.33 0.79 0.17
N ILE A 175 22.16 0.58 1.48
CA ILE A 175 23.27 0.36 2.41
C ILE A 175 24.03 -0.92 2.05
N VAL A 176 23.32 -2.02 1.78
CA VAL A 176 23.94 -3.30 1.40
C VAL A 176 24.67 -3.17 0.06
N ALA A 177 24.09 -2.53 -0.93
CA ALA A 177 24.76 -2.30 -2.22
C ALA A 177 26.00 -1.41 -2.06
N ALA A 178 25.88 -0.31 -1.31
CA ALA A 178 26.98 0.64 -1.07
C ALA A 178 28.11 0.04 -0.21
N SER A 179 27.81 -0.90 0.69
CA SER A 179 28.84 -1.57 1.50
C SER A 179 29.80 -2.46 0.69
N ALA A 180 29.35 -2.94 -0.46
CA ALA A 180 30.20 -3.67 -1.38
C ALA A 180 31.01 -2.72 -2.29
N ASP A 181 30.31 -1.81 -2.97
CA ASP A 181 30.87 -0.68 -3.72
C ASP A 181 29.74 0.37 -3.91
N TRP A 182 30.06 1.64 -3.63
CA TRP A 182 29.09 2.74 -3.74
C TRP A 182 28.48 2.86 -5.15
N ARG A 183 29.19 2.42 -6.20
CA ARG A 183 28.71 2.44 -7.59
C ARG A 183 27.53 1.50 -7.79
N LEU A 184 27.49 0.37 -7.06
CA LEU A 184 26.35 -0.56 -7.11
C LEU A 184 25.03 0.06 -6.60
N MET A 185 25.10 1.11 -5.80
CA MET A 185 23.93 1.85 -5.37
C MET A 185 23.29 2.68 -6.51
N LEU A 186 24.07 3.14 -7.49
CA LEU A 186 23.62 4.08 -8.53
C LEU A 186 22.42 3.57 -9.38
N PRO A 187 22.40 2.32 -9.86
CA PRO A 187 21.23 1.77 -10.57
C PRO A 187 19.96 1.80 -9.74
N PHE A 188 20.04 1.50 -8.43
CA PHE A 188 18.89 1.52 -7.53
C PHE A 188 18.36 2.93 -7.31
N VAL A 189 19.25 3.90 -7.10
CA VAL A 189 18.86 5.32 -6.96
C VAL A 189 18.24 5.83 -8.26
N GLY A 190 18.86 5.55 -9.41
CA GLY A 190 18.31 5.91 -10.72
C GLY A 190 16.93 5.32 -10.95
N TRP A 191 16.76 4.04 -10.63
CA TRP A 191 15.46 3.37 -10.69
C TRP A 191 14.42 4.03 -9.78
N LEU A 192 14.79 4.35 -8.52
CA LEU A 192 13.88 5.00 -7.57
C LEU A 192 13.40 6.35 -8.10
N LEU A 193 14.31 7.17 -8.63
CA LEU A 193 13.96 8.47 -9.20
C LEU A 193 13.01 8.32 -10.39
N CYS A 194 13.31 7.43 -11.32
CA CYS A 194 12.45 7.15 -12.47
C CYS A 194 11.08 6.60 -12.03
N TYR A 195 11.06 5.71 -11.05
CA TYR A 195 9.83 5.15 -10.49
C TYR A 195 8.99 6.22 -9.78
N ALA A 196 9.61 7.10 -8.99
CA ALA A 196 8.93 8.20 -8.33
C ALA A 196 8.33 9.18 -9.34
N LEU A 197 9.05 9.51 -10.42
CA LEU A 197 8.54 10.34 -11.52
C LEU A 197 7.35 9.67 -12.23
N LEU A 198 7.45 8.37 -12.49
CA LEU A 198 6.36 7.59 -13.07
C LEU A 198 5.11 7.63 -12.17
N MET A 199 5.27 7.44 -10.87
CA MET A 199 4.15 7.49 -9.90
C MET A 199 3.55 8.90 -9.80
N ARG A 200 4.39 9.94 -9.77
CA ARG A 200 3.94 11.34 -9.76
C ARG A 200 3.09 11.70 -10.99
N TRP A 201 3.41 11.11 -12.13
CA TRP A 201 2.62 11.27 -13.34
C TRP A 201 1.36 10.39 -13.33
N PHE A 202 1.50 9.11 -12.99
CA PHE A 202 0.44 8.11 -13.07
C PHE A 202 -0.74 8.37 -12.13
N VAL A 203 -0.45 8.62 -10.84
CA VAL A 203 -1.49 8.68 -9.79
C VAL A 203 -2.55 9.75 -10.08
N PRO A 204 -2.19 11.01 -10.43
CA PRO A 204 -3.19 12.03 -10.75
C PRO A 204 -3.98 11.72 -12.03
N HIS A 205 -3.34 11.10 -13.03
CA HIS A 205 -4.02 10.73 -14.28
C HIS A 205 -5.00 9.60 -14.06
N MET A 206 -4.62 8.58 -13.29
CA MET A 206 -5.52 7.49 -12.90
C MET A 206 -6.72 8.02 -12.10
N GLY A 207 -6.51 8.93 -11.16
CA GLY A 207 -7.59 9.58 -10.41
C GLY A 207 -8.62 10.26 -11.31
N LYS A 208 -8.17 11.05 -12.29
CA LYS A 208 -9.07 11.71 -13.28
C LYS A 208 -9.87 10.70 -14.11
N VAL A 209 -9.19 9.68 -14.62
CA VAL A 209 -9.85 8.65 -15.46
C VAL A 209 -10.82 7.80 -14.64
N SER A 210 -10.47 7.50 -13.38
CA SER A 210 -11.37 6.79 -12.45
C SER A 210 -12.62 7.61 -12.12
N GLN A 211 -12.48 8.93 -11.93
CA GLN A 211 -13.62 9.81 -11.74
C GLN A 211 -14.54 9.82 -12.97
N GLN A 212 -14.00 10.00 -14.17
CA GLN A 212 -14.77 9.96 -15.41
C GLN A 212 -15.50 8.62 -15.60
N GLN A 213 -14.86 7.51 -15.22
CA GLN A 213 -15.48 6.20 -15.25
C GLN A 213 -16.62 6.07 -14.23
N ALA A 214 -16.46 6.64 -13.02
CA ALA A 214 -17.50 6.66 -12.00
C ALA A 214 -18.73 7.46 -12.47
N ASP A 215 -18.51 8.62 -13.07
CA ASP A 215 -19.58 9.47 -13.64
C ASP A 215 -20.33 8.74 -14.75
N ALA A 216 -19.61 8.13 -15.70
CA ALA A 216 -20.20 7.35 -16.79
C ALA A 216 -20.96 6.11 -16.28
N ARG A 217 -20.50 5.48 -15.19
CA ARG A 217 -21.19 4.38 -14.52
C ARG A 217 -22.49 4.85 -13.90
N SER A 218 -22.49 6.02 -13.24
CA SER A 218 -23.67 6.60 -12.63
C SER A 218 -24.72 6.94 -13.68
N ASP A 219 -24.34 7.55 -14.81
CA ASP A 219 -25.25 7.84 -15.94
C ASP A 219 -25.86 6.55 -16.50
N MET A 220 -25.04 5.55 -16.79
CA MET A 220 -25.52 4.24 -17.25
C MET A 220 -26.49 3.60 -16.26
N THR A 221 -26.16 3.61 -14.97
CA THR A 221 -27.02 3.03 -13.92
C THR A 221 -28.33 3.80 -13.83
N GLY A 222 -28.29 5.14 -13.87
CA GLY A 222 -29.47 6.00 -13.85
C GLY A 222 -30.43 5.65 -14.99
N ARG A 223 -29.93 5.58 -16.23
CA ARG A 223 -30.76 5.23 -17.41
C ARG A 223 -31.38 3.84 -17.32
N ILE A 224 -30.64 2.85 -16.80
CA ILE A 224 -31.18 1.50 -16.60
C ILE A 224 -32.27 1.48 -15.52
N VAL A 225 -32.06 2.19 -14.41
CA VAL A 225 -33.05 2.30 -13.33
C VAL A 225 -34.33 3.01 -13.84
N ASP A 226 -34.19 4.08 -14.61
CA ASP A 226 -35.32 4.79 -15.20
C ASP A 226 -36.14 3.87 -16.10
N SER A 227 -35.51 3.07 -16.96
CA SER A 227 -36.18 2.09 -17.81
C SER A 227 -36.96 1.06 -16.99
N TYR A 228 -36.39 0.55 -15.91
CA TYR A 228 -37.05 -0.45 -15.06
C TYR A 228 -38.14 0.15 -14.18
N THR A 229 -37.94 1.35 -13.68
CA THR A 229 -38.99 2.07 -12.91
C THR A 229 -40.20 2.35 -13.78
N ASN A 230 -40.00 2.69 -15.04
CA ASN A 230 -41.06 2.98 -16.01
C ASN A 230 -41.43 1.80 -16.91
N ILE A 231 -41.15 0.57 -16.51
CA ILE A 231 -41.25 -0.63 -17.37
C ILE A 231 -42.65 -0.86 -17.91
N ALA A 232 -43.69 -0.49 -17.17
CA ALA A 232 -45.08 -0.59 -17.64
C ALA A 232 -45.32 0.32 -18.87
N THR A 233 -44.82 1.54 -18.84
CA THR A 233 -44.91 2.50 -19.97
C THR A 233 -44.12 1.99 -21.17
N VAL A 234 -42.88 1.53 -20.97
CA VAL A 234 -42.03 0.96 -22.02
C VAL A 234 -42.72 -0.22 -22.72
N LYS A 235 -43.36 -1.11 -21.97
CA LYS A 235 -44.07 -2.27 -22.52
C LYS A 235 -45.38 -1.89 -23.20
N LEU A 236 -46.17 -0.96 -22.63
CA LEU A 236 -47.45 -0.51 -23.21
C LEU A 236 -47.27 0.18 -24.55
N PHE A 237 -46.23 0.99 -24.72
CA PHE A 237 -45.99 1.74 -25.95
C PHE A 237 -45.10 1.04 -26.96
N SER A 238 -44.72 -0.23 -26.73
CA SER A 238 -43.87 -1.05 -27.60
C SER A 238 -42.55 -0.42 -28.01
N HIS A 239 -41.99 0.48 -27.14
CA HIS A 239 -40.73 1.20 -27.41
C HIS A 239 -39.48 0.42 -27.02
N SER A 240 -39.53 -0.90 -26.97
CA SER A 240 -38.42 -1.76 -26.56
C SER A 240 -37.13 -1.53 -27.36
N GLN A 241 -37.21 -1.26 -28.67
CA GLN A 241 -36.04 -1.00 -29.52
C GLN A 241 -35.39 0.36 -29.22
N ARG A 242 -36.21 1.40 -28.95
CA ARG A 242 -35.74 2.73 -28.59
C ARG A 242 -35.05 2.71 -27.22
N GLU A 243 -35.63 1.98 -26.28
CA GLU A 243 -35.10 1.80 -24.94
C GLU A 243 -33.80 1.02 -24.94
N GLN A 244 -33.69 -0.03 -25.77
CA GLN A 244 -32.44 -0.75 -25.97
C GLN A 244 -31.35 0.14 -26.58
N ALA A 245 -31.69 1.00 -27.54
CA ALA A 245 -30.75 1.96 -28.11
C ALA A 245 -30.25 2.97 -27.06
N TYR A 246 -31.16 3.47 -26.22
CA TYR A 246 -30.84 4.39 -25.12
C TYR A 246 -29.92 3.78 -24.06
N ALA A 247 -30.21 2.55 -23.63
CA ALA A 247 -29.35 1.80 -22.72
C ALA A 247 -27.99 1.46 -23.36
N ARG A 248 -27.99 1.09 -24.67
CA ARG A 248 -26.77 0.78 -25.42
C ARG A 248 -25.83 1.99 -25.54
N GLU A 249 -26.39 3.18 -25.73
CA GLU A 249 -25.59 4.43 -25.79
C GLU A 249 -24.89 4.69 -24.43
N ALA A 250 -25.59 4.58 -23.30
CA ALA A 250 -25.02 4.74 -21.97
C ALA A 250 -23.96 3.67 -21.65
N MET A 251 -24.25 2.41 -21.98
CA MET A 251 -23.27 1.31 -21.84
C MET A 251 -22.04 1.53 -22.70
N GLY A 252 -22.22 2.05 -23.93
CA GLY A 252 -21.12 2.42 -24.81
C GLY A 252 -20.26 3.54 -24.26
N GLY A 253 -20.86 4.58 -23.68
CA GLY A 253 -20.15 5.66 -22.98
C GLY A 253 -19.34 5.16 -21.80
N PHE A 254 -19.94 4.32 -20.97
CA PHE A 254 -19.20 3.66 -19.86
C PHE A 254 -18.06 2.79 -20.39
N LEU A 255 -18.28 1.97 -21.41
CA LEU A 255 -17.24 1.11 -22.00
C LEU A 255 -16.05 1.92 -22.54
N GLN A 256 -16.30 3.11 -23.13
CA GLN A 256 -15.23 4.00 -23.58
C GLN A 256 -14.36 4.50 -22.42
N SER A 257 -14.96 4.84 -21.28
CA SER A 257 -14.22 5.23 -20.08
C SER A 257 -13.38 4.07 -19.52
N VAL A 258 -13.90 2.85 -19.56
CA VAL A 258 -13.14 1.62 -19.21
C VAL A 258 -11.95 1.45 -20.14
N TYR A 259 -12.12 1.63 -21.44
CA TYR A 259 -10.99 1.53 -22.40
C TYR A 259 -9.91 2.59 -22.12
N GLN A 260 -10.28 3.82 -21.78
CA GLN A 260 -9.31 4.86 -21.42
C GLN A 260 -8.50 4.45 -20.17
N GLN A 261 -9.18 3.94 -19.14
CA GLN A 261 -8.52 3.44 -17.93
C GLN A 261 -7.57 2.28 -18.24
N MET A 262 -8.01 1.31 -19.04
CA MET A 262 -7.20 0.14 -19.38
C MET A 262 -5.98 0.50 -20.24
N ARG A 263 -6.10 1.47 -21.18
CA ARG A 263 -4.94 1.98 -21.94
C ARG A 263 -3.90 2.61 -21.00
N LEU A 264 -4.34 3.45 -20.05
CA LEU A 264 -3.44 4.06 -19.08
C LEU A 264 -2.76 2.97 -18.21
N ALA A 265 -3.54 2.01 -17.70
CA ALA A 265 -3.02 0.89 -16.91
C ALA A 265 -1.99 0.06 -17.71
N THR A 266 -2.28 -0.26 -18.97
CA THR A 266 -1.36 -1.00 -19.85
C THR A 266 -0.05 -0.25 -20.07
N ASN A 267 -0.12 1.05 -20.36
CA ASN A 267 1.07 1.87 -20.60
C ASN A 267 1.97 1.93 -19.35
N VAL A 268 1.38 2.15 -18.18
CA VAL A 268 2.13 2.21 -16.91
C VAL A 268 2.70 0.84 -16.54
N TYR A 269 1.91 -0.22 -16.72
CA TYR A 269 2.39 -1.59 -16.48
C TYR A 269 3.62 -1.90 -17.35
N SER A 270 3.55 -1.62 -18.67
CA SER A 270 4.64 -1.88 -19.61
C SER A 270 5.87 -1.02 -19.30
N LEU A 271 5.67 0.28 -19.00
CA LEU A 271 6.77 1.18 -18.67
C LEU A 271 7.46 0.79 -17.36
N ARG A 272 6.66 0.45 -16.32
CA ARG A 272 7.19 -0.07 -15.05
C ARG A 272 7.98 -1.36 -15.27
N TYR A 273 7.47 -2.28 -16.08
CA TYR A 273 8.15 -3.54 -16.38
C TYR A 273 9.48 -3.29 -17.10
N ALA A 274 9.50 -2.40 -18.10
CA ALA A 274 10.71 -2.00 -18.80
C ALA A 274 11.74 -1.37 -17.84
N LEU A 275 11.28 -0.49 -16.93
CA LEU A 275 12.14 0.13 -15.91
C LEU A 275 12.75 -0.93 -14.96
N ASN A 276 11.97 -1.93 -14.59
CA ASN A 276 12.44 -3.03 -13.76
C ASN A 276 13.49 -3.91 -14.48
N MET A 277 13.27 -4.20 -15.77
CA MET A 277 14.27 -4.95 -16.57
C MET A 277 15.54 -4.14 -16.76
N LEU A 278 15.43 -2.82 -16.94
CA LEU A 278 16.59 -1.93 -17.01
C LEU A 278 17.38 -1.92 -15.70
N LEU A 279 16.70 -1.89 -14.55
CA LEU A 279 17.37 -2.03 -13.24
C LEU A 279 18.14 -3.33 -13.16
N LEU A 280 17.51 -4.46 -13.45
CA LEU A 280 18.13 -5.78 -13.36
C LEU A 280 19.36 -5.86 -14.27
N PHE A 281 19.22 -5.40 -15.53
CA PHE A 281 20.31 -5.36 -16.48
C PHE A 281 21.46 -4.45 -16.00
N ALA A 282 21.15 -3.23 -15.54
CA ALA A 282 22.16 -2.28 -15.08
C ALA A 282 22.94 -2.78 -13.86
N VAL A 283 22.22 -3.39 -12.88
CA VAL A 283 22.86 -4.00 -11.70
C VAL A 283 23.76 -5.16 -12.09
N ALA A 284 23.29 -6.06 -12.96
CA ALA A 284 24.07 -7.21 -13.41
C ALA A 284 25.29 -6.77 -14.24
N ALA A 285 25.12 -5.86 -15.19
CA ALA A 285 26.19 -5.37 -16.05
C ALA A 285 27.25 -4.61 -15.25
N LEU A 286 26.83 -3.68 -14.37
CA LEU A 286 27.73 -2.93 -13.52
C LEU A 286 28.42 -3.85 -12.49
N GLY A 287 27.70 -4.79 -11.88
CA GLY A 287 28.24 -5.77 -10.96
C GLY A 287 29.31 -6.65 -11.63
N LEU A 288 29.04 -7.15 -12.84
CA LEU A 288 29.99 -7.91 -13.62
C LEU A 288 31.24 -7.08 -13.98
N TRP A 289 31.03 -5.83 -14.40
CA TRP A 289 32.13 -4.93 -14.72
C TRP A 289 33.03 -4.66 -13.50
N LEU A 290 32.45 -4.36 -12.34
CA LEU A 290 33.17 -4.16 -11.07
C LEU A 290 33.90 -5.42 -10.63
N TRP A 291 33.30 -6.58 -10.78
CA TRP A 291 33.94 -7.86 -10.46
C TRP A 291 35.13 -8.16 -11.35
N LEU A 292 35.01 -7.95 -12.66
CA LEU A 292 36.13 -8.10 -13.61
C LEU A 292 37.34 -7.22 -13.28
N HIS A 293 37.12 -6.06 -12.64
CA HIS A 293 38.15 -5.14 -12.19
C HIS A 293 38.57 -5.37 -10.73
N GLY A 294 38.08 -6.42 -10.07
CA GLY A 294 38.46 -6.77 -8.70
C GLY A 294 37.92 -5.87 -7.61
N HIS A 295 36.91 -5.05 -7.91
CA HIS A 295 36.33 -4.11 -6.93
C HIS A 295 35.27 -4.76 -6.03
N VAL A 296 34.60 -5.80 -6.48
CA VAL A 296 33.52 -6.50 -5.72
C VAL A 296 33.68 -8.02 -5.80
N SER A 297 33.14 -8.72 -4.81
CA SER A 297 33.11 -10.19 -4.77
C SER A 297 31.98 -10.77 -5.62
N VAL A 298 32.05 -12.08 -5.89
CA VAL A 298 30.93 -12.81 -6.56
C VAL A 298 29.66 -12.73 -5.72
N GLY A 299 29.80 -12.86 -4.39
CA GLY A 299 28.67 -12.74 -3.46
C GLY A 299 28.00 -11.37 -3.51
N ALA A 300 28.77 -10.29 -3.64
CA ALA A 300 28.23 -8.95 -3.77
C ALA A 300 27.39 -8.77 -5.05
N VAL A 301 27.84 -9.31 -6.20
CA VAL A 301 27.09 -9.29 -7.46
C VAL A 301 25.80 -10.10 -7.34
N ALA A 302 25.87 -11.28 -6.71
CA ALA A 302 24.71 -12.13 -6.48
C ALA A 302 23.65 -11.44 -5.59
N VAL A 303 24.07 -10.80 -4.50
CA VAL A 303 23.17 -10.03 -3.60
C VAL A 303 22.55 -8.87 -4.30
N ALA A 304 23.33 -8.04 -5.01
CA ALA A 304 22.78 -6.89 -5.73
C ALA A 304 21.73 -7.33 -6.76
N SER A 305 21.99 -8.41 -7.51
CA SER A 305 21.04 -8.99 -8.47
C SER A 305 19.79 -9.54 -7.79
N ALA A 306 19.91 -10.23 -6.66
CA ALA A 306 18.80 -10.75 -5.87
C ALA A 306 17.93 -9.62 -5.30
N LEU A 307 18.53 -8.54 -4.80
CA LEU A 307 17.82 -7.34 -4.34
C LEU A 307 17.08 -6.64 -5.49
N ALA A 308 17.68 -6.57 -6.69
CA ALA A 308 17.01 -6.05 -7.87
C ALA A 308 15.78 -6.89 -8.26
N LEU A 309 15.90 -8.22 -8.25
CA LEU A 309 14.78 -9.15 -8.49
C LEU A 309 13.66 -8.99 -7.44
N ARG A 310 13.99 -8.79 -6.17
CA ARG A 310 13.00 -8.55 -5.11
C ARG A 310 12.24 -7.25 -5.35
N LEU A 311 12.93 -6.18 -5.74
CA LEU A 311 12.29 -4.89 -6.08
C LEU A 311 11.32 -5.00 -7.26
N LEU A 312 11.56 -5.91 -8.21
CA LEU A 312 10.59 -6.20 -9.27
C LEU A 312 9.21 -6.58 -8.70
N GLY A 313 9.18 -7.54 -7.78
CA GLY A 313 7.96 -7.97 -7.12
C GLY A 313 7.29 -6.86 -6.32
N MET A 314 8.10 -6.13 -5.55
CA MET A 314 7.59 -5.03 -4.70
C MET A 314 7.03 -3.86 -5.50
N SER A 315 7.62 -3.50 -6.64
CA SER A 315 7.20 -2.34 -7.43
C SER A 315 5.74 -2.40 -7.90
N HIS A 316 5.23 -3.59 -8.18
CA HIS A 316 3.82 -3.78 -8.55
C HIS A 316 2.88 -3.52 -7.37
N TRP A 317 3.19 -4.12 -6.24
CA TRP A 317 2.42 -3.96 -5.02
C TRP A 317 2.43 -2.52 -4.51
N ILE A 318 3.60 -1.86 -4.47
CA ILE A 318 3.74 -0.45 -4.07
C ILE A 318 2.86 0.47 -4.92
N MET A 319 2.76 0.24 -6.23
CA MET A 319 1.92 1.03 -7.13
C MET A 319 0.44 1.00 -6.71
N TRP A 320 -0.08 -0.20 -6.39
CA TRP A 320 -1.46 -0.36 -5.96
C TRP A 320 -1.72 0.27 -4.59
N GLU A 321 -0.77 0.09 -3.65
CA GLU A 321 -0.89 0.67 -2.31
C GLU A 321 -0.83 2.20 -2.31
N LEU A 322 0.04 2.79 -3.15
CA LEU A 322 0.08 4.24 -3.32
C LEU A 322 -1.22 4.76 -3.94
N SER A 323 -1.75 4.11 -4.97
CA SER A 323 -3.02 4.51 -5.58
C SER A 323 -4.16 4.48 -4.57
N ALA A 324 -4.28 3.39 -3.80
CA ALA A 324 -5.28 3.26 -2.74
C ALA A 324 -5.05 4.27 -1.58
N LEU A 325 -3.80 4.61 -1.27
CA LEU A 325 -3.49 5.64 -0.26
C LEU A 325 -4.01 7.02 -0.70
N PHE A 326 -3.79 7.41 -1.97
CA PHE A 326 -4.29 8.69 -2.49
C PHE A 326 -5.81 8.74 -2.55
N GLU A 327 -6.48 7.64 -2.89
CA GLU A 327 -7.95 7.53 -2.85
C GLU A 327 -8.48 7.72 -1.42
N ASN A 328 -7.86 7.04 -0.44
CA ASN A 328 -8.22 7.19 0.97
C ASN A 328 -7.99 8.62 1.48
N ILE A 329 -6.87 9.27 1.10
CA ILE A 329 -6.60 10.68 1.43
C ILE A 329 -7.70 11.58 0.87
N GLY A 330 -8.15 11.35 -0.35
CA GLY A 330 -9.28 12.06 -0.95
C GLY A 330 -10.56 11.91 -0.12
N THR A 331 -10.88 10.67 0.28
CA THR A 331 -12.05 10.38 1.14
C THR A 331 -11.93 11.01 2.53
N VAL A 332 -10.74 11.08 3.11
CA VAL A 332 -10.52 11.80 4.38
C VAL A 332 -10.73 13.29 4.20
N HIS A 333 -10.25 13.88 3.10
CA HIS A 333 -10.43 15.30 2.80
C HIS A 333 -11.91 15.66 2.64
N ASP A 334 -12.67 14.82 1.94
CA ASP A 334 -14.13 14.95 1.84
C ASP A 334 -14.82 14.81 3.20
N GLY A 335 -14.29 13.97 4.08
CA GLY A 335 -14.77 13.80 5.46
C GLY A 335 -14.49 14.98 6.39
N ILE A 336 -13.55 15.84 6.09
CA ILE A 336 -13.20 17.05 6.87
C ILE A 336 -14.19 18.19 6.54
N SER A 337 -14.65 18.28 5.31
CA SER A 337 -15.65 19.28 4.84
C SER A 337 -17.05 18.97 5.32
#